data_79dc2e71eda2e6dce81d7790b1d14758
#
_entry.id   79dc2e71eda2e6dce81d7790b1d14758
#
_cell.length_a   1.000
_cell.length_b   1.000
_cell.length_c   1.000
_cell.angle_alpha   90.00
_cell.angle_beta   90.00
_cell.angle_gamma   90.00
#
_symmetry.space_group_name_H-M   'P 1'
#
loop_
_entity.id
_entity.type
_entity.pdbx_description
1 polymer ?
#
loop_
_entity_poly.entity_id
_entity_poly.type
_entity_poly.pdbx_seq_one_letter_code
_entity_poly.pdbx_strand_id
1 'polypeptide(L)'
;MKSEILRLLKESDTYISGQQLCEQFQVSRTAIWKVIDQLKKEGYEIEAVRNKGYRLIDSPDVMSKAEIESLVDTKWAGKNVVYYDEIDSTNNRAKEAGDNGAAHGTLFVADMQVAGKGRRGRVWKSPSGSSIYMTILLYPDIPPVKAPQLTLLMAIAVAEGIQKVTGLETKIKWPNDIVVNGRKICGILTEMSTEIDYINHVVIGVGINVNQDTFPDDIKATASSLKLELGKSVKRSELIAAVMKSFEKCYEICRAYRNFIIPCW
;
A
#
# COMPACT_ATOMS: atom_id res chain seq x y z
N MET A 1 -18.36 4.78 -2.63
CA MET A 1 -18.84 5.60 -3.79
C MET A 1 -17.69 6.34 -4.49
N LYS A 2 -16.93 7.23 -3.84
CA LYS A 2 -15.83 7.98 -4.51
C LYS A 2 -14.76 7.04 -5.10
N SER A 3 -14.26 6.07 -4.34
CA SER A 3 -13.30 5.05 -4.79
C SER A 3 -13.81 4.20 -5.95
N GLU A 4 -15.10 3.87 -5.94
CA GLU A 4 -15.72 3.07 -7.00
C GLU A 4 -15.92 3.87 -8.28
N ILE A 5 -16.34 5.14 -8.18
CA ILE A 5 -16.41 6.05 -9.34
C ILE A 5 -15.02 6.23 -9.94
N LEU A 6 -13.99 6.42 -9.12
CA LEU A 6 -12.63 6.56 -9.58
C LEU A 6 -12.13 5.27 -10.24
N ARG A 7 -12.47 4.09 -9.69
CA ARG A 7 -12.17 2.79 -10.31
C ARG A 7 -12.77 2.69 -11.71
N LEU A 8 -14.06 2.96 -11.85
CA LEU A 8 -14.74 2.93 -13.16
C LEU A 8 -14.08 3.87 -14.16
N LEU A 9 -13.72 5.09 -13.74
CA LEU A 9 -13.04 6.05 -14.60
C LEU A 9 -11.65 5.56 -15.04
N LYS A 10 -10.94 4.82 -14.18
CA LYS A 10 -9.62 4.22 -14.50
C LYS A 10 -9.72 3.00 -15.41
N GLU A 11 -10.78 2.22 -15.26
CA GLU A 11 -11.02 1.01 -16.08
C GLU A 11 -11.58 1.32 -17.48
N SER A 12 -12.05 2.55 -17.69
CA SER A 12 -12.69 2.93 -18.97
C SER A 12 -11.79 3.82 -19.81
N ASP A 13 -11.50 3.40 -21.00
CA ASP A 13 -10.82 4.22 -22.03
C ASP A 13 -11.75 5.23 -22.70
N THR A 14 -13.06 5.16 -22.42
CA THR A 14 -14.10 5.98 -23.04
C THR A 14 -14.85 6.82 -22.01
N TYR A 15 -15.76 7.68 -22.48
CA TYR A 15 -16.60 8.47 -21.58
C TYR A 15 -17.64 7.59 -20.89
N ILE A 16 -17.77 7.75 -19.58
CA ILE A 16 -18.85 7.17 -18.76
C ILE A 16 -19.93 8.24 -18.60
N SER A 17 -21.15 7.93 -19.02
CA SER A 17 -22.24 8.92 -18.93
C SER A 17 -22.63 9.19 -17.47
N GLY A 18 -22.97 10.44 -17.16
CA GLY A 18 -23.46 10.80 -15.84
C GLY A 18 -24.73 10.06 -15.45
N GLN A 19 -25.54 9.64 -16.43
CA GLN A 19 -26.74 8.84 -16.20
C GLN A 19 -26.39 7.41 -15.76
N GLN A 20 -25.44 6.75 -16.41
CA GLN A 20 -24.93 5.43 -16.00
C GLN A 20 -24.42 5.43 -14.56
N LEU A 21 -23.64 6.46 -14.19
CA LEU A 21 -23.16 6.61 -12.80
C LEU A 21 -24.31 6.80 -11.81
N CYS A 22 -25.32 7.61 -12.16
CA CYS A 22 -26.50 7.79 -11.31
C CYS A 22 -27.27 6.49 -11.08
N GLU A 23 -27.49 5.72 -12.13
CA GLU A 23 -28.19 4.44 -12.07
C GLU A 23 -27.41 3.38 -11.28
N GLN A 24 -26.10 3.25 -11.55
CA GLN A 24 -25.23 2.29 -10.88
C GLN A 24 -25.11 2.55 -9.37
N PHE A 25 -25.00 3.81 -8.97
CA PHE A 25 -24.84 4.19 -7.54
C PHE A 25 -26.15 4.58 -6.86
N GLN A 26 -27.27 4.61 -7.59
CA GLN A 26 -28.59 5.00 -7.08
C GLN A 26 -28.56 6.40 -6.42
N VAL A 27 -27.88 7.35 -7.05
CA VAL A 27 -27.70 8.71 -6.55
C VAL A 27 -28.09 9.77 -7.59
N SER A 28 -28.27 11.01 -7.15
CA SER A 28 -28.61 12.14 -8.02
C SER A 28 -27.40 12.58 -8.88
N ARG A 29 -27.67 13.24 -10.00
CA ARG A 29 -26.64 13.88 -10.86
C ARG A 29 -25.76 14.86 -10.06
N THR A 30 -26.36 15.58 -9.13
CA THR A 30 -25.63 16.53 -8.25
C THR A 30 -24.63 15.80 -7.36
N ALA A 31 -24.95 14.58 -6.86
CA ALA A 31 -24.03 13.78 -6.06
C ALA A 31 -22.83 13.31 -6.90
N ILE A 32 -23.07 12.83 -8.13
CA ILE A 32 -21.99 12.47 -9.05
C ILE A 32 -21.11 13.69 -9.36
N TRP A 33 -21.73 14.82 -9.72
CA TRP A 33 -21.00 16.05 -10.01
C TRP A 33 -20.10 16.48 -8.84
N LYS A 34 -20.58 16.42 -7.59
CA LYS A 34 -19.79 16.74 -6.40
C LYS A 34 -18.56 15.83 -6.26
N VAL A 35 -18.70 14.53 -6.53
CA VAL A 35 -17.57 13.60 -6.49
C VAL A 35 -16.55 13.92 -7.58
N ILE A 36 -16.99 14.18 -8.80
CA ILE A 36 -16.12 14.57 -9.91
C ILE A 36 -15.38 15.89 -9.62
N ASP A 37 -16.10 16.90 -9.08
CA ASP A 37 -15.51 18.19 -8.69
C ASP A 37 -14.46 18.01 -7.59
N GLN A 38 -14.73 17.14 -6.60
CA GLN A 38 -13.77 16.81 -5.56
C GLN A 38 -12.52 16.13 -6.14
N LEU A 39 -12.67 15.16 -7.03
CA LEU A 39 -11.54 14.50 -7.70
C LEU A 39 -10.70 15.52 -8.49
N LYS A 40 -11.33 16.43 -9.23
CA LYS A 40 -10.62 17.51 -9.94
C LYS A 40 -9.83 18.41 -8.99
N LYS A 41 -10.39 18.76 -7.82
CA LYS A 41 -9.71 19.55 -6.78
C LYS A 41 -8.53 18.80 -6.16
N GLU A 42 -8.56 17.48 -6.17
CA GLU A 42 -7.47 16.61 -5.72
C GLU A 42 -6.40 16.38 -6.81
N GLY A 43 -6.53 17.04 -7.97
CA GLY A 43 -5.54 17.05 -9.04
C GLY A 43 -5.78 16.03 -10.16
N TYR A 44 -6.88 15.26 -10.13
CA TYR A 44 -7.21 14.37 -11.25
C TYR A 44 -7.63 15.16 -12.47
N GLU A 45 -7.04 14.85 -13.61
CA GLU A 45 -7.45 15.45 -14.89
C GLU A 45 -8.63 14.67 -15.46
N ILE A 46 -9.85 15.21 -15.23
CA ILE A 46 -11.09 14.59 -15.69
C ILE A 46 -11.74 15.50 -16.72
N GLU A 47 -11.88 15.00 -17.95
CA GLU A 47 -12.63 15.66 -19.00
C GLU A 47 -14.14 15.45 -18.82
N ALA A 48 -14.94 16.50 -18.96
CA ALA A 48 -16.39 16.45 -18.90
C ALA A 48 -16.97 17.02 -20.18
N VAL A 49 -17.64 16.19 -20.98
CA VAL A 49 -18.22 16.58 -22.26
C VAL A 49 -19.74 16.45 -22.19
N ARG A 50 -20.45 17.52 -22.59
CA ARG A 50 -21.91 17.53 -22.61
C ARG A 50 -22.43 16.36 -23.47
N ASN A 51 -23.43 15.63 -22.97
CA ASN A 51 -24.06 14.46 -23.58
C ASN A 51 -23.13 13.21 -23.77
N LYS A 52 -21.85 13.27 -23.43
CA LYS A 52 -20.95 12.12 -23.43
C LYS A 52 -20.69 11.62 -22.00
N GLY A 53 -20.37 12.51 -21.07
CA GLY A 53 -20.08 12.18 -19.68
C GLY A 53 -18.66 12.56 -19.25
N TYR A 54 -18.02 11.70 -18.47
CA TYR A 54 -16.72 11.92 -17.84
C TYR A 54 -15.70 10.89 -18.31
N ARG A 55 -14.47 11.35 -18.53
CA ARG A 55 -13.32 10.50 -18.87
C ARG A 55 -12.10 10.95 -18.06
N LEU A 56 -11.40 10.03 -17.46
CA LEU A 56 -10.12 10.30 -16.80
C LEU A 56 -9.03 10.43 -17.87
N ILE A 57 -8.27 11.51 -17.84
CA ILE A 57 -7.15 11.78 -18.74
C ILE A 57 -5.83 11.44 -18.06
N ASP A 58 -5.63 11.91 -16.81
CA ASP A 58 -4.46 11.61 -16.00
C ASP A 58 -4.79 11.57 -14.50
N SER A 59 -3.97 10.82 -13.77
CA SER A 59 -4.04 10.69 -12.31
C SER A 59 -2.74 11.19 -11.70
N PRO A 60 -2.77 12.12 -10.75
CA PRO A 60 -1.56 12.53 -10.02
C PRO A 60 -1.05 11.42 -9.10
N ASP A 61 0.18 11.57 -8.57
CA ASP A 61 0.68 10.71 -7.47
C ASP A 61 0.02 11.12 -6.14
N VAL A 62 -1.26 10.80 -5.98
CA VAL A 62 -2.03 11.07 -4.76
C VAL A 62 -2.07 9.84 -3.87
N MET A 63 -1.78 10.05 -2.58
CA MET A 63 -2.01 9.07 -1.55
C MET A 63 -3.29 9.44 -0.82
N SER A 64 -4.36 8.69 -1.04
CA SER A 64 -5.64 8.84 -0.34
C SER A 64 -6.35 7.49 -0.22
N LYS A 65 -7.27 7.39 0.75
CA LYS A 65 -8.13 6.20 0.87
C LYS A 65 -8.81 5.85 -0.45
N ALA A 66 -9.42 6.83 -1.11
CA ALA A 66 -10.18 6.62 -2.34
C ALA A 66 -9.29 6.15 -3.49
N GLU A 67 -8.07 6.71 -3.61
CA GLU A 67 -7.11 6.32 -4.63
C GLU A 67 -6.66 4.87 -4.44
N ILE A 68 -6.22 4.51 -3.23
CA ILE A 68 -5.75 3.15 -2.92
C ILE A 68 -6.88 2.13 -3.13
N GLU A 69 -8.07 2.37 -2.57
CA GLU A 69 -9.22 1.48 -2.74
C GLU A 69 -9.66 1.33 -4.20
N SER A 70 -9.45 2.35 -5.04
CA SER A 70 -9.78 2.29 -6.47
C SER A 70 -8.87 1.34 -7.25
N LEU A 71 -7.66 1.08 -6.76
CA LEU A 71 -6.62 0.28 -7.41
C LEU A 71 -6.48 -1.13 -6.82
N VAL A 72 -6.81 -1.30 -5.54
CA VAL A 72 -6.68 -2.60 -4.87
C VAL A 72 -7.71 -3.59 -5.40
N ASP A 73 -7.21 -4.61 -6.12
CA ASP A 73 -7.98 -5.72 -6.69
C ASP A 73 -7.59 -7.02 -5.99
N THR A 74 -7.99 -7.16 -4.73
CA THR A 74 -7.75 -8.29 -3.85
C THR A 74 -9.08 -8.79 -3.29
N LYS A 75 -9.07 -9.97 -2.66
CA LYS A 75 -10.25 -10.47 -1.95
C LYS A 75 -10.36 -9.87 -0.55
N TRP A 76 -9.21 -9.71 0.14
CA TRP A 76 -9.17 -9.24 1.52
C TRP A 76 -7.98 -8.32 1.82
N ALA A 77 -6.77 -8.56 1.30
CA ALA A 77 -5.57 -7.80 1.66
C ALA A 77 -5.65 -6.35 1.17
N GLY A 78 -5.71 -5.41 2.10
CA GLY A 78 -5.77 -3.99 1.78
C GLY A 78 -7.11 -3.50 1.20
N LYS A 79 -8.18 -4.31 1.25
CA LYS A 79 -9.52 -3.89 0.82
C LYS A 79 -10.13 -2.82 1.71
N ASN A 80 -9.85 -2.90 3.00
CA ASN A 80 -10.23 -1.88 3.97
C ASN A 80 -9.01 -1.01 4.24
N VAL A 81 -9.06 0.26 3.81
CA VAL A 81 -7.96 1.21 3.94
C VAL A 81 -8.29 2.26 4.99
N VAL A 82 -7.37 2.47 5.93
CA VAL A 82 -7.36 3.59 6.87
C VAL A 82 -6.19 4.49 6.50
N TYR A 83 -6.47 5.71 6.08
CA TYR A 83 -5.48 6.66 5.59
C TYR A 83 -5.33 7.84 6.55
N TYR A 84 -4.10 8.28 6.73
CA TYR A 84 -3.72 9.44 7.53
C TYR A 84 -2.79 10.36 6.74
N ASP A 85 -3.02 11.67 6.79
CA ASP A 85 -2.07 12.65 6.26
C ASP A 85 -0.80 12.67 7.14
N GLU A 86 -0.97 12.67 8.45
CA GLU A 86 0.09 12.62 9.45
C GLU A 86 -0.32 11.72 10.63
N ILE A 87 0.64 10.92 11.14
CA ILE A 87 0.44 10.04 12.28
C ILE A 87 1.76 9.81 13.03
N ASP A 88 1.69 9.25 14.24
CA ASP A 88 2.88 8.77 14.95
C ASP A 88 3.55 7.60 14.23
N SER A 89 2.80 6.49 14.03
CA SER A 89 3.28 5.30 13.34
C SER A 89 2.10 4.44 12.87
N THR A 90 2.11 4.00 11.63
CA THR A 90 1.11 3.07 11.09
C THR A 90 1.09 1.74 11.85
N ASN A 91 2.25 1.25 12.35
CA ASN A 91 2.30 0.05 13.20
C ASN A 91 1.57 0.26 14.53
N ASN A 92 1.73 1.42 15.17
CA ASN A 92 1.04 1.70 16.42
C ASN A 92 -0.47 1.69 16.22
N ARG A 93 -0.98 2.36 15.18
CA ARG A 93 -2.42 2.41 14.90
C ARG A 93 -2.97 1.04 14.49
N ALA A 94 -2.20 0.27 13.73
CA ALA A 94 -2.59 -1.09 13.38
C ALA A 94 -2.68 -2.01 14.62
N LYS A 95 -1.75 -1.89 15.57
CA LYS A 95 -1.80 -2.64 16.84
C LYS A 95 -3.02 -2.25 17.67
N GLU A 96 -3.22 -0.95 17.90
CA GLU A 96 -4.38 -0.43 18.62
C GLU A 96 -5.70 -0.89 17.97
N ALA A 97 -5.79 -0.86 16.65
CA ALA A 97 -6.95 -1.34 15.92
C ALA A 97 -7.11 -2.87 16.03
N GLY A 98 -6.00 -3.62 16.04
CA GLY A 98 -5.99 -5.06 16.26
C GLY A 98 -6.53 -5.44 17.63
N ASP A 99 -6.13 -4.74 18.70
CA ASP A 99 -6.64 -4.92 20.06
C ASP A 99 -8.15 -4.59 20.15
N ASN A 100 -8.65 -3.71 19.28
CA ASN A 100 -10.06 -3.33 19.17
C ASN A 100 -10.86 -4.13 18.12
N GLY A 101 -10.30 -5.22 17.58
CA GLY A 101 -11.03 -6.14 16.69
C GLY A 101 -11.24 -5.65 15.27
N ALA A 102 -10.38 -4.78 14.75
CA ALA A 102 -10.42 -4.37 13.34
C ALA A 102 -10.29 -5.59 12.40
N ALA A 103 -10.84 -5.51 11.20
CA ALA A 103 -10.92 -6.64 10.28
C ALA A 103 -9.52 -7.10 9.80
N HIS A 104 -9.39 -8.43 9.61
CA HIS A 104 -8.22 -9.04 8.97
C HIS A 104 -7.95 -8.41 7.61
N GLY A 105 -6.68 -8.11 7.32
CA GLY A 105 -6.26 -7.50 6.07
C GLY A 105 -6.48 -5.98 5.99
N THR A 106 -6.93 -5.32 7.07
CA THR A 106 -7.00 -3.85 7.11
C THR A 106 -5.62 -3.25 6.89
N LEU A 107 -5.53 -2.30 5.96
CA LEU A 107 -4.32 -1.60 5.57
C LEU A 107 -4.32 -0.18 6.13
N PHE A 108 -3.37 0.12 6.98
CA PHE A 108 -3.11 1.45 7.52
C PHE A 108 -2.03 2.11 6.68
N VAL A 109 -2.30 3.29 6.15
CA VAL A 109 -1.39 4.04 5.27
C VAL A 109 -1.25 5.46 5.78
N ALA A 110 -0.04 6.00 5.76
CA ALA A 110 0.21 7.39 6.10
C ALA A 110 1.07 8.07 5.03
N ASP A 111 0.83 9.36 4.79
CA ASP A 111 1.73 10.19 3.97
C ASP A 111 2.96 10.62 4.76
N MET A 112 2.81 10.84 6.09
CA MET A 112 3.88 11.21 7.01
C MET A 112 3.80 10.44 8.33
N GLN A 113 4.96 10.05 8.91
CA GLN A 113 5.04 9.54 10.27
C GLN A 113 6.01 10.38 11.11
N VAL A 114 5.57 10.86 12.27
CA VAL A 114 6.42 11.64 13.18
C VAL A 114 7.25 10.76 14.12
N ALA A 115 6.88 9.48 14.28
CA ALA A 115 7.58 8.50 15.11
C ALA A 115 7.72 7.14 14.39
N GLY A 116 8.10 7.15 13.11
CA GLY A 116 8.32 5.95 12.30
C GLY A 116 9.36 5.03 12.92
N LYS A 117 9.08 3.73 12.95
CA LYS A 117 9.88 2.71 13.64
C LYS A 117 10.61 1.80 12.67
N GLY A 118 11.87 1.51 12.98
CA GLY A 118 12.65 0.43 12.39
C GLY A 118 13.00 -0.63 13.43
N ARG A 119 13.66 -1.71 12.99
CA ARG A 119 14.10 -2.78 13.90
C ARG A 119 15.11 -2.28 14.93
N ARG A 120 15.09 -2.92 16.11
CA ARG A 120 16.02 -2.67 17.23
C ARG A 120 16.00 -1.20 17.68
N GLY A 121 14.83 -0.57 17.70
CA GLY A 121 14.66 0.81 18.18
C GLY A 121 15.17 1.90 17.23
N ARG A 122 15.57 1.56 16.00
CA ARG A 122 15.99 2.56 15.01
C ARG A 122 14.79 3.38 14.55
N VAL A 123 15.02 4.63 14.21
CA VAL A 123 14.01 5.51 13.63
C VAL A 123 13.94 5.28 12.12
N TRP A 124 12.72 5.21 11.59
CA TRP A 124 12.47 5.28 10.16
C TRP A 124 11.98 6.69 9.82
N LYS A 125 12.84 7.51 9.20
CA LYS A 125 12.47 8.86 8.77
C LYS A 125 11.38 8.79 7.69
N SER A 126 10.28 9.49 7.93
CA SER A 126 9.06 9.34 7.14
C SER A 126 8.49 10.68 6.68
N PRO A 127 9.21 11.46 5.81
CA PRO A 127 8.70 12.71 5.29
C PRO A 127 7.48 12.52 4.38
N SER A 128 6.60 13.52 4.33
CA SER A 128 5.43 13.57 3.45
C SER A 128 5.80 13.59 1.96
N GLY A 129 4.90 13.10 1.12
CA GLY A 129 4.87 13.33 -0.32
C GLY A 129 5.78 12.45 -1.18
N SER A 130 6.64 11.61 -0.59
CA SER A 130 7.71 10.96 -1.37
C SER A 130 7.81 9.44 -1.25
N SER A 131 7.24 8.85 -0.21
CA SER A 131 7.44 7.44 0.13
C SER A 131 6.13 6.75 0.49
N ILE A 132 6.19 5.45 0.71
CA ILE A 132 5.07 4.66 1.21
C ILE A 132 5.37 4.24 2.64
N TYR A 133 4.44 4.52 3.54
CA TYR A 133 4.42 4.03 4.91
C TYR A 133 3.09 3.32 5.11
N MET A 134 3.11 2.01 5.18
CA MET A 134 1.91 1.20 5.31
C MET A 134 2.10 0.07 6.30
N THR A 135 1.00 -0.39 6.90
CA THR A 135 0.97 -1.53 7.81
C THR A 135 -0.28 -2.34 7.56
N ILE A 136 -0.13 -3.65 7.34
CA ILE A 136 -1.26 -4.57 7.24
C ILE A 136 -1.47 -5.29 8.57
N LEU A 137 -2.74 -5.39 9.00
CA LEU A 137 -3.17 -6.12 10.19
C LEU A 137 -3.63 -7.52 9.82
N LEU A 138 -3.13 -8.53 10.53
CA LEU A 138 -3.42 -9.94 10.28
C LEU A 138 -3.80 -10.68 11.57
N TYR A 139 -4.67 -11.68 11.42
CA TYR A 139 -4.96 -12.69 12.45
C TYR A 139 -4.60 -14.06 11.87
N PRO A 140 -3.30 -14.42 11.85
CA PRO A 140 -2.87 -15.68 11.29
C PRO A 140 -3.09 -16.83 12.27
N ASP A 141 -3.62 -17.95 11.77
CA ASP A 141 -3.73 -19.20 12.53
C ASP A 141 -2.42 -20.00 12.40
N ILE A 142 -1.38 -19.53 13.09
CA ILE A 142 -0.05 -20.14 13.11
C ILE A 142 0.58 -20.01 14.51
N PRO A 143 1.46 -20.94 14.90
CA PRO A 143 2.20 -20.79 16.15
C PRO A 143 3.16 -19.57 16.10
N PRO A 144 3.41 -18.90 17.24
CA PRO A 144 4.24 -17.69 17.31
C PRO A 144 5.65 -17.84 16.70
N VAL A 145 6.23 -19.02 16.80
CA VAL A 145 7.55 -19.32 16.22
C VAL A 145 7.61 -19.18 14.68
N LYS A 146 6.46 -19.26 14.00
CA LYS A 146 6.35 -19.10 12.54
C LYS A 146 6.08 -17.65 12.11
N ALA A 147 5.72 -16.75 13.00
CA ALA A 147 5.41 -15.35 12.67
C ALA A 147 6.54 -14.62 11.89
N PRO A 148 7.85 -14.87 12.14
CA PRO A 148 8.91 -14.26 11.33
C PRO A 148 8.84 -14.56 9.84
N GLN A 149 8.22 -15.68 9.42
CA GLN A 149 8.05 -16.05 8.02
C GLN A 149 7.13 -15.07 7.28
N LEU A 150 6.20 -14.41 7.97
CA LEU A 150 5.35 -13.37 7.40
C LEU A 150 6.16 -12.17 6.92
N THR A 151 7.30 -11.88 7.55
CA THR A 151 8.25 -10.85 7.07
C THR A 151 8.80 -11.21 5.69
N LEU A 152 9.15 -12.48 5.47
CA LEU A 152 9.68 -12.95 4.18
C LEU A 152 8.59 -12.98 3.10
N LEU A 153 7.35 -13.37 3.46
CA LEU A 153 6.22 -13.26 2.52
C LEU A 153 6.00 -11.83 2.06
N MET A 154 6.02 -10.88 2.98
CA MET A 154 5.90 -9.46 2.64
C MET A 154 7.10 -8.99 1.80
N ALA A 155 8.32 -9.46 2.09
CA ALA A 155 9.50 -9.11 1.31
C ALA A 155 9.39 -9.60 -0.15
N ILE A 156 8.89 -10.82 -0.37
CA ILE A 156 8.61 -11.36 -1.72
C ILE A 156 7.54 -10.49 -2.41
N ALA A 157 6.45 -10.20 -1.71
CA ALA A 157 5.37 -9.38 -2.26
C ALA A 157 5.80 -7.97 -2.65
N VAL A 158 6.65 -7.33 -1.85
CA VAL A 158 7.24 -6.01 -2.16
C VAL A 158 8.16 -6.13 -3.37
N ALA A 159 9.02 -7.15 -3.44
CA ALA A 159 9.93 -7.37 -4.56
C ALA A 159 9.16 -7.57 -5.87
N GLU A 160 8.15 -8.45 -5.88
CA GLU A 160 7.28 -8.69 -7.05
C GLU A 160 6.49 -7.43 -7.44
N GLY A 161 5.94 -6.69 -6.45
CA GLY A 161 5.21 -5.45 -6.69
C GLY A 161 6.10 -4.38 -7.35
N ILE A 162 7.32 -4.19 -6.86
CA ILE A 162 8.29 -3.26 -7.45
C ILE A 162 8.64 -3.69 -8.87
N GLN A 163 9.00 -4.96 -9.08
CA GLN A 163 9.33 -5.46 -10.41
C GLN A 163 8.18 -5.26 -11.40
N LYS A 164 6.94 -5.54 -10.98
CA LYS A 164 5.74 -5.37 -11.83
C LYS A 164 5.50 -3.92 -12.24
N VAL A 165 5.65 -2.97 -11.32
CA VAL A 165 5.34 -1.55 -11.57
C VAL A 165 6.50 -0.83 -12.26
N THR A 166 7.74 -1.21 -11.96
CA THR A 166 8.93 -0.46 -12.36
C THR A 166 9.84 -1.20 -13.34
N GLY A 167 9.75 -2.51 -13.41
CA GLY A 167 10.71 -3.35 -14.12
C GLY A 167 12.05 -3.52 -13.42
N LEU A 168 12.28 -2.89 -12.26
CA LEU A 168 13.53 -2.99 -11.52
C LEU A 168 13.71 -4.39 -10.92
N GLU A 169 14.88 -4.96 -11.10
CA GLU A 169 15.29 -6.15 -10.42
C GLU A 169 15.69 -5.82 -8.97
N THR A 170 15.02 -6.46 -8.03
CA THR A 170 15.23 -6.26 -6.59
C THR A 170 15.85 -7.50 -5.96
N LYS A 171 16.58 -7.32 -4.86
CA LYS A 171 17.09 -8.42 -4.03
C LYS A 171 16.61 -8.28 -2.60
N ILE A 172 16.26 -9.42 -1.98
CA ILE A 172 15.92 -9.46 -0.56
C ILE A 172 17.22 -9.57 0.24
N LYS A 173 17.53 -8.51 1.01
CA LYS A 173 18.61 -8.53 1.97
C LYS A 173 18.05 -9.00 3.31
N TRP A 174 18.28 -10.26 3.59
CA TRP A 174 17.80 -10.89 4.82
C TRP A 174 18.21 -10.09 6.06
N PRO A 175 17.35 -9.98 7.08
CA PRO A 175 16.05 -10.66 7.19
C PRO A 175 14.85 -9.82 6.75
N ASN A 176 14.98 -8.52 6.39
CA ASN A 176 13.83 -7.63 6.31
C ASN A 176 13.99 -6.40 5.38
N ASP A 177 15.01 -6.37 4.56
CA ASP A 177 15.29 -5.24 3.67
C ASP A 177 15.18 -5.64 2.19
N ILE A 178 14.72 -4.72 1.35
CA ILE A 178 14.79 -4.84 -0.11
C ILE A 178 15.83 -3.86 -0.63
N VAL A 179 16.66 -4.33 -1.54
CA VAL A 179 17.74 -3.54 -2.14
C VAL A 179 17.68 -3.57 -3.66
N VAL A 180 18.09 -2.47 -4.28
CA VAL A 180 18.39 -2.34 -5.71
C VAL A 180 19.83 -1.84 -5.81
N ASN A 181 20.64 -2.47 -6.66
CA ASN A 181 22.07 -2.15 -6.82
C ASN A 181 22.85 -2.08 -5.49
N GLY A 182 22.48 -2.92 -4.52
CA GLY A 182 23.08 -2.97 -3.19
C GLY A 182 22.61 -1.89 -2.21
N ARG A 183 21.78 -0.93 -2.64
CA ARG A 183 21.24 0.16 -1.81
C ARG A 183 19.82 -0.16 -1.34
N LYS A 184 19.54 0.12 -0.08
CA LYS A 184 18.25 -0.16 0.56
C LYS A 184 17.16 0.79 0.04
N ILE A 185 16.07 0.21 -0.46
CA ILE A 185 14.88 0.94 -0.87
C ILE A 185 13.65 0.62 0.00
N CYS A 186 13.65 -0.51 0.71
CA CYS A 186 12.53 -0.87 1.58
C CYS A 186 13.02 -1.51 2.88
N GLY A 187 12.28 -1.25 3.95
CA GLY A 187 12.42 -1.93 5.24
C GLY A 187 11.08 -2.45 5.72
N ILE A 188 11.07 -3.65 6.30
CA ILE A 188 9.88 -4.32 6.81
C ILE A 188 10.03 -4.53 8.31
N LEU A 189 8.99 -4.21 9.09
CA LEU A 189 8.94 -4.39 10.53
C LEU A 189 7.69 -5.16 10.92
N THR A 190 7.85 -6.42 11.25
CA THR A 190 6.79 -7.26 11.79
C THR A 190 6.79 -7.19 13.31
N GLU A 191 5.64 -6.87 13.90
CA GLU A 191 5.39 -6.91 15.33
C GLU A 191 4.15 -7.78 15.58
N MET A 192 4.05 -8.41 16.74
CA MET A 192 2.94 -9.28 17.09
C MET A 192 2.50 -9.04 18.53
N SER A 193 1.20 -9.22 18.78
CA SER A 193 0.62 -9.38 20.10
C SER A 193 0.36 -10.87 20.31
N THR A 194 0.91 -11.44 21.37
CA THR A 194 0.86 -12.88 21.64
C THR A 194 0.54 -13.16 23.10
N GLU A 195 -0.17 -14.25 23.32
CA GLU A 195 -0.17 -15.01 24.57
C GLU A 195 0.90 -16.13 24.49
N ILE A 196 0.95 -17.00 25.49
CA ILE A 196 1.99 -18.04 25.58
C ILE A 196 1.95 -18.95 24.33
N ASP A 197 0.78 -19.38 23.89
CA ASP A 197 0.63 -20.41 22.86
C ASP A 197 -0.03 -19.92 21.56
N TYR A 198 -0.53 -18.69 21.51
CA TYR A 198 -1.23 -18.18 20.33
C TYR A 198 -0.94 -16.71 20.02
N ILE A 199 -1.22 -16.33 18.80
CA ILE A 199 -1.08 -14.96 18.30
C ILE A 199 -2.44 -14.28 18.37
N ASN A 200 -2.52 -13.14 19.08
CA ASN A 200 -3.71 -12.28 19.04
C ASN A 200 -3.82 -11.60 17.68
N HIS A 201 -2.78 -10.94 17.27
CA HIS A 201 -2.66 -10.36 15.92
C HIS A 201 -1.19 -10.12 15.55
N VAL A 202 -0.95 -9.97 14.25
CA VAL A 202 0.35 -9.56 13.67
C VAL A 202 0.13 -8.29 12.87
N VAL A 203 1.07 -7.35 13.00
CA VAL A 203 1.14 -6.18 12.13
C VAL A 203 2.45 -6.19 11.36
N ILE A 204 2.37 -5.96 10.04
CA ILE A 204 3.53 -5.93 9.16
C ILE A 204 3.66 -4.52 8.59
N GLY A 205 4.57 -3.73 9.16
CA GLY A 205 4.92 -2.41 8.68
C GLY A 205 5.89 -2.48 7.51
N VAL A 206 5.62 -1.68 6.48
CA VAL A 206 6.43 -1.58 5.26
C VAL A 206 6.72 -0.12 4.97
N GLY A 207 8.01 0.25 4.93
CA GLY A 207 8.47 1.55 4.48
C GLY A 207 9.19 1.40 3.14
N ILE A 208 8.72 2.07 2.07
CA ILE A 208 9.35 2.03 0.75
C ILE A 208 9.76 3.45 0.36
N ASN A 209 11.04 3.65 0.08
CA ASN A 209 11.56 4.88 -0.49
C ASN A 209 11.18 4.92 -1.98
N VAL A 210 10.19 5.73 -2.35
CA VAL A 210 9.65 5.75 -3.72
C VAL A 210 10.21 6.91 -4.51
N ASN A 211 9.82 8.13 -4.18
CA ASN A 211 10.13 9.35 -4.93
C ASN A 211 11.10 10.30 -4.20
N GLN A 212 11.79 9.84 -3.16
CA GLN A 212 12.79 10.64 -2.46
C GLN A 212 13.99 10.95 -3.36
N ASP A 213 14.41 12.22 -3.39
CA ASP A 213 15.56 12.68 -4.16
C ASP A 213 16.87 12.69 -3.34
N THR A 214 16.75 12.79 -2.02
CA THR A 214 17.91 12.95 -1.12
C THR A 214 17.76 12.11 0.14
N PHE A 215 18.88 11.70 0.69
CA PHE A 215 18.98 10.98 1.96
C PHE A 215 19.98 11.70 2.88
N PRO A 216 19.81 11.59 4.20
CA PRO A 216 20.79 12.09 5.18
C PRO A 216 22.18 11.49 4.93
N ASP A 217 23.22 12.25 5.27
CA ASP A 217 24.62 11.90 4.99
C ASP A 217 25.04 10.54 5.58
N ASP A 218 24.50 10.20 6.74
CA ASP A 218 24.76 8.95 7.45
C ASP A 218 24.25 7.70 6.74
N ILE A 219 23.26 7.85 5.84
CA ILE A 219 22.65 6.71 5.12
C ILE A 219 22.70 6.84 3.60
N LYS A 220 23.09 7.98 3.03
CA LYS A 220 23.05 8.21 1.56
C LYS A 220 23.88 7.20 0.74
N ALA A 221 24.93 6.64 1.33
CA ALA A 221 25.74 5.62 0.67
C ALA A 221 25.06 4.24 0.61
N THR A 222 24.11 3.98 1.51
CA THR A 222 23.47 2.66 1.68
C THR A 222 21.97 2.65 1.39
N ALA A 223 21.36 3.83 1.26
CA ALA A 223 19.95 3.99 0.93
C ALA A 223 19.76 4.55 -0.49
N SER A 224 18.62 4.20 -1.11
CA SER A 224 18.17 4.74 -2.38
C SER A 224 16.65 4.78 -2.44
N SER A 225 16.09 5.35 -3.51
CA SER A 225 14.68 5.34 -3.82
C SER A 225 14.43 4.75 -5.21
N LEU A 226 13.19 4.33 -5.48
CA LEU A 226 12.83 3.84 -6.81
C LEU A 226 13.05 4.91 -7.88
N LYS A 227 12.75 6.18 -7.57
CA LYS A 227 12.99 7.32 -8.47
C LYS A 227 14.46 7.47 -8.84
N LEU A 228 15.37 7.38 -7.88
CA LEU A 228 16.81 7.48 -8.12
C LEU A 228 17.34 6.31 -8.96
N GLU A 229 16.79 5.11 -8.77
CA GLU A 229 17.21 3.92 -9.54
C GLU A 229 16.63 3.90 -10.96
N LEU A 230 15.45 4.51 -11.18
CA LEU A 230 14.73 4.54 -12.46
C LEU A 230 15.02 5.80 -13.28
N GLY A 231 15.39 6.91 -12.63
CA GLY A 231 15.43 8.24 -13.25
C GLY A 231 14.05 8.88 -13.48
N LYS A 232 12.95 8.29 -12.98
CA LYS A 232 11.59 8.83 -13.10
C LYS A 232 10.74 8.51 -11.87
N SER A 233 9.71 9.33 -11.62
CA SER A 233 8.78 9.12 -10.52
C SER A 233 7.90 7.89 -10.72
N VAL A 234 7.46 7.30 -9.61
CA VAL A 234 6.58 6.13 -9.54
C VAL A 234 5.30 6.51 -8.81
N LYS A 235 4.14 6.07 -9.32
CA LYS A 235 2.85 6.26 -8.63
C LYS A 235 2.76 5.34 -7.43
N ARG A 236 2.76 5.93 -6.23
CA ARG A 236 2.84 5.20 -4.94
C ARG A 236 1.62 4.30 -4.71
N SER A 237 0.43 4.77 -5.06
CA SER A 237 -0.81 4.01 -4.92
C SER A 237 -0.85 2.77 -5.81
N GLU A 238 -0.32 2.83 -7.03
CA GLU A 238 -0.20 1.67 -7.93
C GLU A 238 0.75 0.61 -7.35
N LEU A 239 1.84 1.07 -6.73
CA LEU A 239 2.79 0.17 -6.06
C LEU A 239 2.15 -0.52 -4.84
N ILE A 240 1.38 0.21 -4.02
CA ILE A 240 0.63 -0.38 -2.90
C ILE A 240 -0.31 -1.48 -3.40
N ALA A 241 -1.09 -1.21 -4.45
CA ALA A 241 -2.03 -2.19 -5.01
C ALA A 241 -1.32 -3.44 -5.55
N ALA A 242 -0.18 -3.26 -6.24
CA ALA A 242 0.63 -4.37 -6.73
C ALA A 242 1.21 -5.23 -5.59
N VAL A 243 1.71 -4.59 -4.53
CA VAL A 243 2.22 -5.28 -3.33
C VAL A 243 1.11 -6.05 -2.63
N MET A 244 -0.06 -5.44 -2.42
CA MET A 244 -1.18 -6.13 -1.75
C MET A 244 -1.68 -7.33 -2.55
N LYS A 245 -1.74 -7.21 -3.87
CA LYS A 245 -2.14 -8.32 -4.76
C LYS A 245 -1.14 -9.50 -4.68
N SER A 246 0.15 -9.21 -4.69
CA SER A 246 1.19 -10.23 -4.54
C SER A 246 1.18 -10.82 -3.12
N PHE A 247 1.01 -9.99 -2.08
CA PHE A 247 0.97 -10.45 -0.70
C PHE A 247 -0.20 -11.42 -0.46
N GLU A 248 -1.42 -11.08 -0.91
CA GLU A 248 -2.57 -11.97 -0.80
C GLU A 248 -2.30 -13.33 -1.44
N LYS A 249 -1.77 -13.32 -2.68
CA LYS A 249 -1.41 -14.56 -3.40
C LYS A 249 -0.41 -15.41 -2.62
N CYS A 250 0.69 -14.82 -2.14
CA CYS A 250 1.70 -15.52 -1.37
C CYS A 250 1.16 -16.06 -0.04
N TYR A 251 0.35 -15.25 0.65
CA TYR A 251 -0.28 -15.63 1.92
C TYR A 251 -1.23 -16.82 1.76
N GLU A 252 -2.11 -16.81 0.75
CA GLU A 252 -3.06 -17.91 0.49
C GLU A 252 -2.35 -19.20 0.07
N ILE A 253 -1.27 -19.12 -0.69
CA ILE A 253 -0.44 -20.29 -1.02
C ILE A 253 0.13 -20.91 0.27
N CYS A 254 0.75 -20.11 1.13
CA CYS A 254 1.33 -20.60 2.38
C CYS A 254 0.27 -21.18 3.33
N ARG A 255 -0.91 -20.57 3.40
CA ARG A 255 -2.05 -21.05 4.17
C ARG A 255 -2.56 -22.39 3.68
N ALA A 256 -2.69 -22.58 2.36
CA ALA A 256 -3.20 -23.81 1.75
C ALA A 256 -2.31 -25.04 2.06
N TYR A 257 -1.00 -24.85 2.10
CA TYR A 257 -0.07 -25.95 2.39
C TYR A 257 0.07 -26.28 3.88
N ARG A 258 -0.68 -25.64 4.80
CA ARG A 258 -0.59 -25.77 6.28
C ARG A 258 0.85 -25.66 6.83
N ASN A 259 1.80 -25.38 5.98
CA ASN A 259 3.21 -25.19 6.29
C ASN A 259 3.59 -23.83 5.71
N PHE A 260 3.82 -22.85 6.58
CA PHE A 260 4.52 -21.63 6.21
C PHE A 260 6.00 -21.98 5.96
N ILE A 261 6.25 -22.99 5.14
CA ILE A 261 7.57 -23.29 4.60
C ILE A 261 7.61 -22.56 3.27
N ILE A 262 8.35 -21.46 3.24
CA ILE A 262 8.65 -20.77 1.99
C ILE A 262 9.48 -21.77 1.17
N PRO A 263 9.03 -22.21 -0.02
CA PRO A 263 9.88 -22.99 -0.90
C PRO A 263 11.16 -22.18 -1.11
N CYS A 264 12.32 -22.79 -0.83
CA CYS A 264 13.61 -22.17 -1.16
C CYS A 264 13.65 -21.95 -2.68
N TRP A 265 13.65 -20.68 -3.08
CA TRP A 265 13.97 -20.24 -4.44
C TRP A 265 15.48 -19.98 -4.52
#